data_c92f8925d1e5dbc307ee606272fc1025
#
_entry.id   c92f8925d1e5dbc307ee606272fc1025
#
_cell.length_a   1.000
_cell.length_b   1.000
_cell.length_c   1.000
_cell.angle_alpha   90.00
_cell.angle_beta   90.00
_cell.angle_gamma   90.00
#
_symmetry.space_group_name_H-M   'P 1'
#
loop_
_entity.id
_entity.type
_entity.pdbx_description
1 polymer ?
#
loop_
_entity_poly.entity_id
_entity_poly.type
_entity_poly.pdbx_seq_one_letter_code
_entity_poly.pdbx_strand_id
1 'polypeptide(L)'
;RLFIENGEENSELDEETRKIVKERDLDRLKQMTFYCFTSECLRQYILNYFGEKSSSYCGNCLNCQTQFEEVDITLEANTILRCLDALDWNYGAATVIDIVHGGKSQKILGKNLDKNPEYAVLSERTVPRLRQILRELQFREYVEEKGEQYPVICLTPEGKAFMKTEEPLIMKLPKEESEKKSESKEKKNRRKKGAVAAELSEKDA
;
A
#
# COMPACT_ATOMS: atom_id res chain seq x y z
N ARG A 1 14.01 7.27 -5.45
CA ARG A 1 14.74 7.26 -4.18
C ARG A 1 16.23 7.00 -4.40
N LEU A 2 16.63 5.94 -5.10
CA LEU A 2 18.03 5.60 -5.41
C LEU A 2 18.82 6.74 -6.07
N PHE A 3 18.19 7.52 -6.97
CA PHE A 3 18.85 8.66 -7.61
C PHE A 3 19.06 9.84 -6.64
N ILE A 4 18.22 10.01 -5.64
CA ILE A 4 18.37 11.05 -4.62
C ILE A 4 19.44 10.63 -3.60
N GLU A 5 19.50 9.34 -3.27
CA GLU A 5 20.44 8.77 -2.28
C GLU A 5 21.86 8.62 -2.86
N ASN A 6 21.98 8.27 -4.16
CA ASN A 6 23.25 8.01 -4.86
C ASN A 6 23.58 9.09 -5.90
N GLY A 7 22.84 10.21 -5.95
CA GLY A 7 23.17 11.34 -6.80
C GLY A 7 24.56 11.88 -6.48
N GLU A 8 25.30 12.32 -7.49
CA GLU A 8 26.57 13.00 -7.28
C GLU A 8 26.37 14.15 -6.30
N GLU A 9 27.02 14.06 -5.16
CA GLU A 9 27.00 15.13 -4.18
C GLU A 9 27.59 16.38 -4.82
N ASN A 10 26.76 17.43 -4.92
CA ASN A 10 27.27 18.71 -5.41
C ASN A 10 28.29 19.24 -4.43
N SER A 11 29.56 19.07 -4.76
CA SER A 11 30.70 19.39 -3.92
C SER A 11 30.83 20.91 -3.61
N GLU A 12 30.07 21.74 -4.32
CA GLU A 12 30.02 23.20 -4.12
C GLU A 12 29.12 23.63 -2.94
N LEU A 13 28.24 22.72 -2.47
CA LEU A 13 27.33 23.01 -1.36
C LEU A 13 27.93 22.57 -0.03
N ASP A 14 27.69 23.34 1.03
CA ASP A 14 28.02 22.95 2.38
C ASP A 14 27.15 21.76 2.83
N GLU A 15 27.55 21.07 3.89
CA GLU A 15 26.90 19.85 4.38
C GLU A 15 25.46 20.10 4.85
N GLU A 16 25.20 21.25 5.47
CA GLU A 16 23.88 21.63 5.94
C GLU A 16 22.92 21.88 4.77
N THR A 17 23.35 22.64 3.78
CA THR A 17 22.56 22.90 2.57
C THR A 17 22.29 21.60 1.79
N ARG A 18 23.28 20.70 1.68
CA ARG A 18 23.07 19.36 1.05
C ARG A 18 21.97 18.56 1.75
N LYS A 19 21.96 18.56 3.08
CA LYS A 19 20.95 17.87 3.86
C LYS A 19 19.55 18.46 3.60
N ILE A 20 19.41 19.78 3.60
CA ILE A 20 18.13 20.46 3.30
C ILE A 20 17.65 20.13 1.89
N VAL A 21 18.54 20.13 0.90
CA VAL A 21 18.20 19.78 -0.48
C VAL A 21 17.72 18.34 -0.58
N LYS A 22 18.42 17.40 0.06
CA LYS A 22 18.06 15.99 0.09
C LYS A 22 16.68 15.76 0.74
N GLU A 23 16.42 16.38 1.88
CA GLU A 23 15.12 16.30 2.57
C GLU A 23 13.99 16.84 1.68
N ARG A 24 14.20 17.98 1.03
CA ARG A 24 13.23 18.57 0.09
C ARG A 24 12.96 17.67 -1.10
N ASP A 25 13.98 17.03 -1.66
CA ASP A 25 13.82 16.14 -2.80
C ASP A 25 13.13 14.82 -2.43
N LEU A 26 13.35 14.32 -1.21
CA LEU A 26 12.60 13.19 -0.66
C LEU A 26 11.13 13.55 -0.44
N ASP A 27 10.83 14.76 0.05
CA ASP A 27 9.45 15.23 0.19
C ASP A 27 8.76 15.36 -1.18
N ARG A 28 9.43 15.92 -2.19
CA ARG A 28 8.90 15.97 -3.55
C ARG A 28 8.63 14.58 -4.13
N LEU A 29 9.52 13.62 -3.87
CA LEU A 29 9.31 12.23 -4.27
C LEU A 29 8.10 11.63 -3.56
N LYS A 30 7.91 11.92 -2.27
CA LYS A 30 6.73 11.52 -1.49
C LYS A 30 5.44 12.08 -2.11
N GLN A 31 5.42 13.38 -2.42
CA GLN A 31 4.28 14.03 -3.08
C GLN A 31 3.96 13.42 -4.44
N MET A 32 4.98 13.14 -5.26
CA MET A 32 4.78 12.49 -6.56
C MET A 32 4.27 11.04 -6.40
N THR A 33 4.74 10.33 -5.40
CA THR A 33 4.24 8.98 -5.08
C THR A 33 2.76 9.03 -4.72
N PHE A 34 2.36 9.98 -3.88
CA PHE A 34 0.94 10.16 -3.53
C PHE A 34 0.08 10.54 -4.73
N TYR A 35 0.57 11.41 -5.61
CA TYR A 35 -0.10 11.71 -6.87
C TYR A 35 -0.37 10.45 -7.72
N CYS A 36 0.55 9.51 -7.76
CA CYS A 36 0.39 8.25 -8.52
C CYS A 36 -0.67 7.31 -7.91
N PHE A 37 -0.95 7.42 -6.62
CA PHE A 37 -1.85 6.50 -5.92
C PHE A 37 -3.16 7.12 -5.44
N THR A 38 -3.30 8.45 -5.53
CA THR A 38 -4.54 9.11 -5.11
C THR A 38 -5.73 8.67 -5.96
N SER A 39 -6.90 8.56 -5.34
CA SER A 39 -8.19 8.38 -6.01
C SER A 39 -8.93 9.72 -6.24
N GLU A 40 -8.36 10.84 -5.79
CA GLU A 40 -8.91 12.16 -5.97
C GLU A 40 -8.63 12.71 -7.38
N CYS A 41 -9.21 13.86 -7.69
CA CYS A 41 -8.97 14.51 -8.98
C CYS A 41 -7.49 14.86 -9.15
N LEU A 42 -6.82 14.26 -10.14
CA LEU A 42 -5.39 14.47 -10.39
C LEU A 42 -5.06 15.93 -10.69
N ARG A 43 -5.96 16.66 -11.38
CA ARG A 43 -5.77 18.09 -11.64
C ARG A 43 -5.83 18.89 -10.36
N GLN A 44 -6.81 18.62 -9.49
CA GLN A 44 -6.90 19.28 -8.19
C GLN A 44 -5.65 19.04 -7.36
N TYR A 45 -5.16 17.79 -7.34
CA TYR A 45 -3.94 17.44 -6.59
C TYR A 45 -2.74 18.29 -7.02
N ILE A 46 -2.53 18.44 -8.35
CA ILE A 46 -1.46 19.27 -8.90
C ILE A 46 -1.65 20.74 -8.53
N LEU A 47 -2.84 21.29 -8.70
CA LEU A 47 -3.11 22.69 -8.40
C LEU A 47 -2.93 23.00 -6.91
N ASN A 48 -3.38 22.10 -6.03
CA ASN A 48 -3.17 22.23 -4.59
C ASN A 48 -1.68 22.22 -4.21
N TYR A 49 -0.87 21.37 -4.88
CA TYR A 49 0.58 21.34 -4.68
C TYR A 49 1.24 22.69 -4.98
N PHE A 50 0.73 23.43 -5.97
CA PHE A 50 1.18 24.79 -6.30
C PHE A 50 0.44 25.91 -5.53
N GLY A 51 -0.36 25.55 -4.54
CA GLY A 51 -1.09 26.52 -3.71
C GLY A 51 -2.34 27.11 -4.35
N GLU A 52 -2.79 26.57 -5.48
CA GLU A 52 -3.99 27.02 -6.20
C GLU A 52 -5.21 26.20 -5.77
N LYS A 53 -6.29 26.89 -5.37
CA LYS A 53 -7.57 26.25 -5.04
C LYS A 53 -8.33 25.90 -6.32
N SER A 54 -8.77 24.67 -6.45
CA SER A 54 -9.55 24.20 -7.59
C SER A 54 -10.75 23.35 -7.14
N SER A 55 -11.67 23.08 -8.09
CA SER A 55 -12.78 22.16 -7.84
C SER A 55 -12.26 20.73 -7.62
N SER A 56 -12.98 19.94 -6.82
CA SER A 56 -12.67 18.53 -6.56
C SER A 56 -12.90 17.60 -7.75
N TYR A 57 -13.39 18.12 -8.87
CA TYR A 57 -13.72 17.37 -10.08
C TYR A 57 -13.40 18.17 -11.32
N CYS A 58 -12.58 17.64 -12.24
CA CYS A 58 -12.24 18.31 -13.50
C CYS A 58 -12.92 17.68 -14.73
N GLY A 59 -13.50 16.49 -14.61
CA GLY A 59 -14.16 15.77 -15.69
C GLY A 59 -13.23 15.14 -16.73
N ASN A 60 -11.96 15.47 -16.77
CA ASN A 60 -11.02 15.07 -17.82
C ASN A 60 -9.87 14.18 -17.37
N CYS A 61 -9.54 14.14 -16.09
CA CYS A 61 -8.45 13.27 -15.61
C CYS A 61 -8.94 11.82 -15.47
N LEU A 62 -7.97 10.89 -15.45
CA LEU A 62 -8.27 9.46 -15.32
C LEU A 62 -9.16 9.18 -14.10
N ASN A 63 -8.86 9.74 -12.95
CA ASN A 63 -9.63 9.51 -11.73
C ASN A 63 -11.06 10.06 -11.83
N CYS A 64 -11.28 11.21 -12.48
CA CYS A 64 -12.63 11.73 -12.69
C CYS A 64 -13.47 10.89 -13.68
N GLN A 65 -12.81 10.17 -14.56
CA GLN A 65 -13.47 9.27 -15.55
C GLN A 65 -13.60 7.83 -15.04
N THR A 66 -12.85 7.46 -14.01
CA THR A 66 -12.90 6.13 -13.40
C THR A 66 -14.04 6.07 -12.37
N GLN A 67 -14.82 4.99 -12.41
CA GLN A 67 -15.78 4.69 -11.36
C GLN A 67 -15.05 3.99 -10.21
N PHE A 68 -15.13 4.58 -9.01
CA PHE A 68 -14.59 3.99 -7.80
C PHE A 68 -15.72 3.33 -6.98
N GLU A 69 -15.35 2.26 -6.28
CA GLU A 69 -16.15 1.65 -5.24
C GLU A 69 -15.55 2.03 -3.88
N GLU A 70 -16.41 2.46 -2.96
CA GLU A 70 -16.00 2.74 -1.59
C GLU A 70 -16.02 1.45 -0.78
N VAL A 71 -14.89 1.11 -0.18
CA VAL A 71 -14.71 -0.10 0.62
C VAL A 71 -14.26 0.29 2.02
N ASP A 72 -15.00 -0.20 3.01
CA ASP A 72 -14.60 -0.07 4.41
C ASP A 72 -13.39 -0.98 4.68
N ILE A 73 -12.30 -0.38 5.13
CA ILE A 73 -11.05 -1.06 5.48
C ILE A 73 -10.68 -0.88 6.96
N THR A 74 -11.64 -0.47 7.79
CA THR A 74 -11.40 -0.15 9.21
C THR A 74 -10.81 -1.34 9.96
N LEU A 75 -11.33 -2.54 9.72
CA LEU A 75 -10.84 -3.75 10.37
C LEU A 75 -9.39 -4.03 9.99
N GLU A 76 -9.08 -4.04 8.70
CA GLU A 76 -7.74 -4.32 8.18
C GLU A 76 -6.74 -3.25 8.62
N ALA A 77 -7.14 -1.98 8.59
CA ALA A 77 -6.34 -0.85 9.04
C ALA A 77 -5.99 -1.00 10.53
N ASN A 78 -6.97 -1.20 11.39
CA ASN A 78 -6.75 -1.40 12.82
C ASN A 78 -5.89 -2.62 13.13
N THR A 79 -6.07 -3.72 12.40
CA THR A 79 -5.24 -4.92 12.55
C THR A 79 -3.76 -4.62 12.22
N ILE A 80 -3.50 -3.90 11.14
CA ILE A 80 -2.11 -3.51 10.77
C ILE A 80 -1.53 -2.56 11.82
N LEU A 81 -2.29 -1.57 12.29
CA LEU A 81 -1.81 -0.61 13.29
C LEU A 81 -1.54 -1.28 14.64
N ARG A 82 -2.44 -2.18 15.11
CA ARG A 82 -2.22 -2.96 16.33
C ARG A 82 -1.05 -3.92 16.21
N CYS A 83 -0.88 -4.53 15.04
CA CYS A 83 0.30 -5.34 14.77
C CYS A 83 1.59 -4.52 14.98
N LEU A 84 1.64 -3.29 14.45
CA LEU A 84 2.81 -2.40 14.62
C LEU A 84 3.01 -1.96 16.07
N ASP A 85 1.92 -1.66 16.80
CA ASP A 85 2.01 -1.24 18.21
C ASP A 85 2.48 -2.36 19.14
N ALA A 86 2.21 -3.62 18.78
CA ALA A 86 2.61 -4.81 19.54
C ALA A 86 4.04 -5.30 19.21
N LEU A 87 4.73 -4.68 18.25
CA LEU A 87 6.10 -5.06 17.87
C LEU A 87 7.14 -4.32 18.71
N ASP A 88 8.10 -5.04 19.27
CA ASP A 88 9.22 -4.44 20.00
C ASP A 88 10.18 -3.67 19.10
N TRP A 89 10.21 -4.02 17.80
CA TRP A 89 11.09 -3.43 16.78
C TRP A 89 10.32 -3.10 15.52
N ASN A 90 10.79 -2.07 14.81
CA ASN A 90 10.21 -1.72 13.52
C ASN A 90 10.73 -2.64 12.41
N TYR A 91 9.82 -3.09 11.54
CA TYR A 91 10.10 -3.96 10.41
C TYR A 91 9.67 -3.32 9.09
N GLY A 92 10.26 -3.77 7.99
CA GLY A 92 9.85 -3.32 6.65
C GLY A 92 8.43 -3.79 6.29
N ALA A 93 7.79 -3.06 5.37
CA ALA A 93 6.42 -3.29 4.91
C ALA A 93 6.09 -4.76 4.58
N ALA A 94 7.00 -5.46 3.90
CA ALA A 94 6.80 -6.87 3.56
C ALA A 94 6.66 -7.76 4.80
N THR A 95 7.47 -7.53 5.83
CA THR A 95 7.43 -8.31 7.07
C THR A 95 6.15 -8.05 7.86
N VAL A 96 5.72 -6.78 7.95
CA VAL A 96 4.44 -6.42 8.61
C VAL A 96 3.27 -7.11 7.92
N ILE A 97 3.23 -7.09 6.58
CA ILE A 97 2.20 -7.77 5.80
C ILE A 97 2.25 -9.29 6.01
N ASP A 98 3.45 -9.88 6.02
CA ASP A 98 3.62 -11.31 6.29
C ASP A 98 3.10 -11.71 7.67
N ILE A 99 3.28 -10.89 8.70
CA ILE A 99 2.75 -11.16 10.05
C ILE A 99 1.21 -11.22 10.00
N VAL A 100 0.55 -10.16 9.53
CA VAL A 100 -0.93 -10.11 9.55
C VAL A 100 -1.57 -11.09 8.58
N HIS A 101 -0.87 -11.48 7.51
CA HIS A 101 -1.32 -12.49 6.55
C HIS A 101 -1.06 -13.94 7.03
N GLY A 102 -0.17 -14.15 8.03
CA GLY A 102 0.18 -15.48 8.52
C GLY A 102 1.29 -16.16 7.74
N GLY A 103 2.30 -15.40 7.30
CA GLY A 103 3.49 -15.93 6.63
C GLY A 103 4.28 -16.87 7.54
N LYS A 104 4.75 -18.00 7.00
CA LYS A 104 5.52 -19.03 7.72
C LYS A 104 7.00 -19.04 7.33
N SER A 105 7.53 -17.89 6.93
CA SER A 105 8.95 -17.77 6.56
C SER A 105 9.86 -17.98 7.76
N GLN A 106 11.08 -18.45 7.52
CA GLN A 106 12.09 -18.60 8.58
C GLN A 106 12.34 -17.29 9.34
N LYS A 107 12.17 -16.15 8.67
CA LYS A 107 12.27 -14.82 9.28
C LYS A 107 11.17 -14.59 10.33
N ILE A 108 9.94 -14.98 10.04
CA ILE A 108 8.80 -14.85 10.95
C ILE A 108 8.98 -15.76 12.16
N LEU A 109 9.22 -17.05 11.93
CA LEU A 109 9.36 -18.04 12.99
C LEU A 109 10.62 -17.83 13.82
N GLY A 110 11.76 -17.54 13.19
CA GLY A 110 13.04 -17.34 13.87
C GLY A 110 13.08 -16.09 14.77
N LYS A 111 12.22 -15.12 14.55
CA LYS A 111 12.08 -13.92 15.37
C LYS A 111 10.84 -13.94 16.28
N ASN A 112 10.14 -15.07 16.36
CA ASN A 112 8.89 -15.23 17.12
C ASN A 112 7.80 -14.19 16.75
N LEU A 113 7.77 -13.73 15.50
CA LEU A 113 6.77 -12.78 15.01
C LEU A 113 5.38 -13.43 14.84
N ASP A 114 5.33 -14.74 14.79
CA ASP A 114 4.12 -15.58 14.87
C ASP A 114 3.39 -15.48 16.22
N LYS A 115 4.04 -14.93 17.26
CA LYS A 115 3.43 -14.65 18.57
C LYS A 115 2.76 -13.27 18.66
N ASN A 116 2.84 -12.45 17.61
CA ASN A 116 2.13 -11.18 17.56
C ASN A 116 0.61 -11.42 17.67
N PRO A 117 -0.14 -10.65 18.49
CA PRO A 117 -1.59 -10.82 18.65
C PRO A 117 -2.38 -10.79 17.33
N GLU A 118 -1.88 -10.04 16.36
CA GLU A 118 -2.52 -9.88 15.04
C GLU A 118 -1.97 -10.85 13.97
N TYR A 119 -1.20 -11.88 14.38
CA TYR A 119 -0.67 -12.86 13.45
C TYR A 119 -1.78 -13.65 12.75
N ALA A 120 -1.73 -13.71 11.42
CA ALA A 120 -2.66 -14.43 10.55
C ALA A 120 -4.13 -13.94 10.59
N VAL A 121 -4.45 -12.82 11.25
CA VAL A 121 -5.82 -12.28 11.34
C VAL A 121 -6.37 -11.92 9.95
N LEU A 122 -5.50 -11.49 9.03
CA LEU A 122 -5.87 -11.12 7.66
C LEU A 122 -5.46 -12.18 6.61
N SER A 123 -5.39 -13.44 6.99
CA SER A 123 -4.97 -14.55 6.11
C SER A 123 -5.87 -14.73 4.87
N GLU A 124 -7.14 -14.36 4.97
CA GLU A 124 -8.08 -14.41 3.84
C GLU A 124 -7.91 -13.27 2.82
N ARG A 125 -7.19 -12.21 3.20
CA ARG A 125 -6.93 -11.06 2.32
C ARG A 125 -5.73 -11.34 1.43
N THR A 126 -5.75 -10.84 0.20
CA THR A 126 -4.61 -10.99 -0.71
C THR A 126 -3.47 -10.04 -0.33
N VAL A 127 -2.22 -10.48 -0.49
CA VAL A 127 -1.03 -9.65 -0.22
C VAL A 127 -1.04 -8.32 -1.00
N PRO A 128 -1.43 -8.27 -2.30
CA PRO A 128 -1.57 -6.99 -3.01
C PRO A 128 -2.58 -6.05 -2.33
N ARG A 129 -3.69 -6.58 -1.81
CA ARG A 129 -4.70 -5.79 -1.09
C ARG A 129 -4.14 -5.20 0.20
N LEU A 130 -3.44 -6.00 1.00
CA LEU A 130 -2.79 -5.54 2.22
C LEU A 130 -1.74 -4.46 1.95
N ARG A 131 -1.01 -4.56 0.83
CA ARG A 131 -0.09 -3.51 0.39
C ARG A 131 -0.80 -2.21 0.02
N GLN A 132 -1.97 -2.28 -0.61
CA GLN A 132 -2.77 -1.08 -0.91
C GLN A 132 -3.24 -0.41 0.38
N ILE A 133 -3.74 -1.19 1.35
CA ILE A 133 -4.17 -0.68 2.65
C ILE A 133 -3.00 -0.02 3.39
N LEU A 134 -1.83 -0.65 3.43
CA LEU A 134 -0.65 -0.07 4.06
C LEU A 134 -0.25 1.27 3.43
N ARG A 135 -0.34 1.41 2.10
CA ARG A 135 -0.12 2.69 1.41
C ARG A 135 -1.16 3.74 1.78
N GLU A 136 -2.42 3.34 1.92
CA GLU A 136 -3.48 4.25 2.38
C GLU A 136 -3.20 4.76 3.79
N LEU A 137 -2.70 3.88 4.68
CA LEU A 137 -2.26 4.28 6.03
C LEU A 137 -1.06 5.24 5.99
N GLN A 138 -0.12 5.04 5.06
CA GLN A 138 1.00 5.97 4.83
C GLN A 138 0.50 7.31 4.27
N PHE A 139 -0.45 7.29 3.34
CA PHE A 139 -1.05 8.51 2.76
C PHE A 139 -1.76 9.35 3.82
N ARG A 140 -2.45 8.69 4.76
CA ARG A 140 -3.13 9.35 5.89
C ARG A 140 -2.21 9.68 7.06
N GLU A 141 -0.92 9.43 6.89
CA GLU A 141 0.11 9.67 7.92
C GLU A 141 -0.10 8.88 9.22
N TYR A 142 -0.89 7.78 9.20
CA TYR A 142 -1.05 6.88 10.36
C TYR A 142 0.17 6.00 10.58
N VAL A 143 0.95 5.78 9.53
CA VAL A 143 2.26 5.14 9.57
C VAL A 143 3.24 5.90 8.70
N GLU A 144 4.51 5.90 9.09
CA GLU A 144 5.60 6.50 8.33
C GLU A 144 6.67 5.47 8.00
N GLU A 145 7.38 5.68 6.90
CA GLU A 145 8.50 4.85 6.51
C GLU A 145 9.82 5.57 6.86
N LYS A 146 10.63 4.96 7.74
CA LYS A 146 11.92 5.48 8.19
C LYS A 146 13.08 4.61 7.72
N GLY A 147 14.22 5.23 7.50
CA GLY A 147 15.45 4.57 7.09
C GLY A 147 15.70 4.66 5.58
N GLU A 148 16.95 4.91 5.21
CA GLU A 148 17.37 5.09 3.82
C GLU A 148 17.60 3.74 3.13
N GLN A 149 18.51 2.92 3.66
CA GLN A 149 18.91 1.66 3.05
C GLN A 149 17.98 0.49 3.37
N TYR A 150 17.41 0.46 4.58
CA TYR A 150 16.49 -0.59 5.05
C TYR A 150 15.24 0.07 5.63
N PRO A 151 14.29 0.48 4.77
CA PRO A 151 13.12 1.19 5.23
C PRO A 151 12.24 0.32 6.13
N VAL A 152 11.85 0.87 7.27
CA VAL A 152 10.97 0.25 8.26
C VAL A 152 9.71 1.07 8.44
N ILE A 153 8.62 0.40 8.74
CA ILE A 153 7.32 1.05 9.01
C ILE A 153 7.22 1.36 10.49
N CYS A 154 6.96 2.62 10.80
CA CYS A 154 6.77 3.13 12.16
C CYS A 154 5.34 3.62 12.34
N LEU A 155 4.75 3.31 13.48
CA LEU A 155 3.44 3.83 13.87
C LEU A 155 3.59 5.29 14.33
N THR A 156 2.73 6.18 13.81
CA THR A 156 2.72 7.60 14.18
C THR A 156 1.81 7.86 15.39
N PRO A 157 1.91 9.03 16.04
CA PRO A 157 0.95 9.46 17.07
C PRO A 157 -0.50 9.52 16.53
N GLU A 158 -0.67 9.96 15.27
CA GLU A 158 -1.95 10.03 14.58
C GLU A 158 -2.54 8.62 14.37
N GLY A 159 -1.71 7.65 13.98
CA GLY A 159 -2.12 6.24 13.87
C GLY A 159 -2.55 5.66 15.22
N LYS A 160 -1.85 6.00 16.31
CA LYS A 160 -2.24 5.61 17.67
C LYS A 160 -3.55 6.26 18.11
N ALA A 161 -3.78 7.50 17.73
CA ALA A 161 -5.04 8.20 18.00
C ALA A 161 -6.19 7.54 17.22
N PHE A 162 -5.99 7.24 15.94
CA PHE A 162 -6.98 6.58 15.09
C PHE A 162 -7.45 5.24 15.65
N MET A 163 -6.55 4.40 16.17
CA MET A 163 -6.93 3.12 16.79
C MET A 163 -7.92 3.24 17.97
N LYS A 164 -8.05 4.42 18.56
CA LYS A 164 -8.96 4.71 19.68
C LYS A 164 -10.28 5.33 19.20
N THR A 165 -10.40 5.66 17.94
CA THR A 165 -11.63 6.21 17.35
C THR A 165 -12.50 5.07 16.82
N GLU A 166 -13.80 5.33 16.72
CA GLU A 166 -14.76 4.44 16.06
C GLU A 166 -15.07 4.89 14.61
N GLU A 167 -14.26 5.82 14.09
CA GLU A 167 -14.48 6.36 12.75
C GLU A 167 -14.14 5.32 11.68
N PRO A 168 -15.03 5.10 10.69
CA PRO A 168 -14.76 4.16 9.61
C PRO A 168 -13.67 4.71 8.67
N LEU A 169 -12.77 3.85 8.25
CA LEU A 169 -11.77 4.15 7.25
C LEU A 169 -12.22 3.64 5.89
N ILE A 170 -12.64 4.56 5.04
CA ILE A 170 -13.10 4.24 3.69
C ILE A 170 -11.96 4.45 2.69
N MET A 171 -11.74 3.46 1.83
CA MET A 171 -10.80 3.51 0.72
C MET A 171 -11.55 3.36 -0.61
N LYS A 172 -11.16 4.17 -1.61
CA LYS A 172 -11.73 4.11 -2.96
C LYS A 172 -10.91 3.17 -3.85
N LEU A 173 -11.58 2.23 -4.48
CA LEU A 173 -10.99 1.28 -5.43
C LEU A 173 -11.62 1.43 -6.81
N PRO A 174 -10.83 1.33 -7.90
CA PRO A 174 -11.39 1.25 -9.24
C PRO A 174 -12.28 0.00 -9.41
N LYS A 175 -13.49 0.17 -9.91
CA LYS A 175 -14.44 -0.95 -10.16
C LYS A 175 -13.88 -2.03 -11.09
N GLU A 176 -13.05 -1.66 -12.05
CA GLU A 176 -12.47 -2.58 -13.03
C GLU A 176 -11.55 -3.67 -12.43
N GLU A 177 -10.99 -3.47 -11.24
CA GLU A 177 -10.15 -4.50 -10.60
C GLU A 177 -10.96 -5.65 -10.01
N SER A 178 -12.23 -5.42 -9.63
CA SER A 178 -13.12 -6.48 -9.12
C SER A 178 -13.61 -7.39 -10.25
N GLU A 179 -13.93 -6.84 -11.42
CA GLU A 179 -14.44 -7.59 -12.58
C GLU A 179 -13.33 -8.39 -13.30
N LYS A 180 -12.14 -7.83 -13.50
CA LYS A 180 -11.01 -8.54 -14.14
C LYS A 180 -10.52 -9.75 -13.35
N LYS A 181 -10.67 -9.74 -12.01
CA LYS A 181 -10.32 -10.91 -11.17
C LYS A 181 -11.36 -12.03 -11.26
N SER A 182 -12.64 -11.71 -11.44
CA SER A 182 -13.69 -12.71 -11.66
C SER A 182 -13.57 -13.34 -13.06
N GLU A 183 -13.36 -12.55 -14.11
CA GLU A 183 -13.15 -13.05 -15.48
C GLU A 183 -11.87 -13.88 -15.65
N SER A 184 -10.77 -13.50 -15.00
CA SER A 184 -9.52 -14.27 -15.09
C SER A 184 -9.60 -15.61 -14.38
N LYS A 185 -10.37 -15.73 -13.28
CA LYS A 185 -10.66 -17.00 -12.60
C LYS A 185 -11.61 -17.87 -13.42
N GLU A 186 -12.64 -17.30 -14.06
CA GLU A 186 -13.54 -18.04 -14.95
C GLU A 186 -12.82 -18.55 -16.19
N LYS A 187 -11.98 -17.74 -16.85
CA LYS A 187 -11.17 -18.16 -18.00
C LYS A 187 -10.17 -19.27 -17.63
N LYS A 188 -9.54 -19.23 -16.45
CA LYS A 188 -8.67 -20.31 -15.96
C LYS A 188 -9.45 -21.59 -15.65
N ASN A 189 -10.66 -21.50 -15.09
CA ASN A 189 -11.49 -22.66 -14.81
C ASN A 189 -12.07 -23.28 -16.09
N ARG A 190 -12.45 -22.48 -17.10
CA ARG A 190 -12.88 -22.98 -18.41
C ARG A 190 -11.75 -23.69 -19.15
N ARG A 191 -10.50 -23.17 -19.11
CA ARG A 191 -9.33 -23.84 -19.70
C ARG A 191 -9.00 -25.17 -19.03
N LYS A 192 -9.10 -25.26 -17.69
CA LYS A 192 -8.89 -26.53 -16.96
C LYS A 192 -9.99 -27.56 -17.27
N LYS A 193 -11.26 -27.15 -17.38
CA LYS A 193 -12.35 -28.06 -17.75
C LYS A 193 -12.25 -28.53 -19.21
N GLY A 194 -11.78 -27.69 -20.13
CA GLY A 194 -11.54 -28.06 -21.53
C GLY A 194 -10.39 -29.06 -21.71
N ALA A 195 -9.31 -28.88 -20.93
CA ALA A 195 -8.18 -29.81 -20.97
C ALA A 195 -8.53 -31.20 -20.44
N VAL A 196 -9.31 -31.30 -19.35
CA VAL A 196 -9.78 -32.55 -18.77
C VAL A 196 -10.78 -33.26 -19.71
N ALA A 197 -11.62 -32.53 -20.45
CA ALA A 197 -12.55 -33.09 -21.42
C ALA A 197 -11.83 -33.65 -22.68
N ALA A 198 -10.71 -33.02 -23.09
CA ALA A 198 -9.91 -33.49 -24.21
C ALA A 198 -9.14 -34.79 -23.87
N GLU A 199 -8.59 -34.90 -22.64
CA GLU A 199 -7.91 -36.12 -22.18
C GLU A 199 -8.84 -37.35 -22.02
N LEU A 200 -10.13 -37.13 -21.75
CA LEU A 200 -11.13 -38.20 -21.65
C LEU A 200 -11.58 -38.71 -23.01
N SER A 201 -11.59 -37.86 -24.06
CA SER A 201 -11.98 -38.26 -25.41
C SER A 201 -10.89 -39.04 -26.18
N GLU A 202 -9.62 -38.96 -25.79
CA GLU A 202 -8.50 -39.71 -26.37
C GLU A 202 -8.32 -41.10 -25.76
N LYS A 203 -9.01 -41.44 -24.67
CA LYS A 203 -8.93 -42.74 -24.01
C LYS A 203 -10.02 -43.74 -24.44
N ASP A 204 -11.03 -43.28 -25.19
CA ASP A 204 -12.17 -44.07 -25.68
C ASP A 204 -12.16 -44.27 -27.21
N ALA A 205 -10.99 -44.09 -27.87
CA ALA A 205 -10.83 -44.29 -29.31
C ALA A 205 -9.87 -45.47 -29.62
#